data_abb7a4466ca09648d550bff9219167eb
#
_entry.id   abb7a4466ca09648d550bff9219167eb
#
_cell.length_a   1.000
_cell.length_b   1.000
_cell.length_c   1.000
_cell.angle_alpha   90.00
_cell.angle_beta   90.00
_cell.angle_gamma   90.00
#
_symmetry.space_group_name_H-M   'P 1'
#
loop_
_entity.id
_entity.type
_entity.pdbx_description
1 polymer ?
#
loop_
_entity_poly.entity_id
_entity_poly.type
_entity_poly.pdbx_seq_one_letter_code
_entity_poly.pdbx_strand_id
1 'polypeptide(L)'
;SPPTQRTMLWELLDEPQQSAIIRHVDEDVVLSLLSDKSGEQIATVLEQTDDDDTADILQQLPADLIQKVLIAMDVQDRSRVENLLAYPEDTAGGMMDTDTISVRPQVSLYVVFRYLRRHSELPSMTDSIFVVNSTDAFVGVLPLSILLVSNPALTVGEIMVTEIEAIPADMSEHDVAAKFERYDLVSAPVIDQDNKLLGRITIDDVVDVIIDEADHSILGMAGLNEDSDIFAPIVKTAKSRAIWLGANLITAFIAASVIDIFKDTIEKVIALAVLMPIVASMGGVAGSQTLTLVIRNMAQDELFDNNLAWLTRREVAVGAINGCLWAFVVAVATSMFFNDINLGLIIAAALVINLLTAALSGALLPSFLRSIGIDPAIAGTVVLTTITDVVGFLSFLGLATLFYA
;
A
#
# COMPACT_ATOMS: atom_id res chain seq x y z
N SER A 1 -8.97 -18.01 10.91
CA SER A 1 -9.58 -19.35 11.11
C SER A 1 -10.59 -19.65 10.00
N PRO A 2 -10.95 -20.94 9.71
CA PRO A 2 -11.96 -21.30 8.73
C PRO A 2 -13.33 -20.69 9.02
N PRO A 3 -14.16 -20.34 8.00
CA PRO A 3 -15.41 -19.60 8.19
C PRO A 3 -16.37 -20.19 9.24
N THR A 4 -16.55 -21.50 9.25
CA THR A 4 -17.42 -22.17 10.25
C THR A 4 -16.90 -22.06 11.68
N GLN A 5 -15.60 -22.01 11.88
CA GLN A 5 -14.98 -21.83 13.19
C GLN A 5 -15.03 -20.36 13.63
N ARG A 6 -14.92 -19.41 12.71
CA ARG A 6 -15.05 -17.96 12.98
C ARG A 6 -16.42 -17.65 13.58
N THR A 7 -17.48 -18.09 12.94
CA THR A 7 -18.86 -17.88 13.44
C THR A 7 -19.06 -18.48 14.84
N MET A 8 -18.55 -19.70 15.07
CA MET A 8 -18.62 -20.34 16.38
C MET A 8 -17.83 -19.57 17.45
N LEU A 9 -16.62 -19.11 17.11
CA LEU A 9 -15.79 -18.33 18.02
C LEU A 9 -16.44 -16.98 18.31
N TRP A 10 -16.98 -16.31 17.30
CA TRP A 10 -17.66 -15.03 17.42
C TRP A 10 -18.88 -15.11 18.38
N GLU A 11 -19.65 -16.17 18.30
CA GLU A 11 -20.82 -16.40 19.20
C GLU A 11 -20.44 -16.71 20.66
N LEU A 12 -19.18 -17.11 20.90
CA LEU A 12 -18.66 -17.38 22.24
C LEU A 12 -18.09 -16.13 22.93
N LEU A 13 -17.83 -15.06 22.18
CA LEU A 13 -17.29 -13.81 22.68
C LEU A 13 -18.40 -12.94 23.28
N ASP A 14 -18.08 -12.23 24.36
CA ASP A 14 -18.92 -11.15 24.87
C ASP A 14 -18.79 -9.88 24.01
N GLU A 15 -19.73 -8.93 24.19
CA GLU A 15 -19.77 -7.70 23.39
C GLU A 15 -18.44 -6.90 23.43
N PRO A 16 -17.77 -6.69 24.59
CA PRO A 16 -16.47 -6.02 24.63
C PRO A 16 -15.38 -6.76 23.85
N GLN A 17 -15.40 -8.08 23.87
CA GLN A 17 -14.44 -8.90 23.12
C GLN A 17 -14.71 -8.85 21.61
N GLN A 18 -16.00 -8.82 21.22
CA GLN A 18 -16.39 -8.65 19.83
C GLN A 18 -15.95 -7.29 19.29
N SER A 19 -16.17 -6.21 20.05
CA SER A 19 -15.70 -4.86 19.73
C SER A 19 -14.17 -4.78 19.58
N ALA A 20 -13.42 -5.39 20.49
CA ALA A 20 -11.96 -5.39 20.44
C ALA A 20 -11.38 -6.16 19.25
N ILE A 21 -12.09 -7.16 18.73
CA ILE A 21 -11.60 -8.02 17.65
C ILE A 21 -12.03 -7.50 16.27
N ILE A 22 -13.22 -6.90 16.15
CA ILE A 22 -13.85 -6.62 14.86
C ILE A 22 -13.03 -5.63 14.01
N ARG A 23 -12.33 -4.68 14.64
CA ARG A 23 -11.47 -3.69 14.00
C ARG A 23 -10.19 -4.28 13.38
N HIS A 24 -9.79 -5.50 13.78
CA HIS A 24 -8.61 -6.19 13.28
C HIS A 24 -8.95 -7.36 12.35
N VAL A 25 -10.15 -7.35 11.79
CA VAL A 25 -10.66 -8.44 10.95
C VAL A 25 -10.91 -7.92 9.55
N ASP A 26 -10.41 -8.66 8.54
CA ASP A 26 -10.59 -8.33 7.12
C ASP A 26 -12.06 -8.04 6.77
N GLU A 27 -12.32 -7.09 5.87
CA GLU A 27 -13.64 -6.62 5.44
C GLU A 27 -14.62 -7.75 5.09
N ASP A 28 -14.18 -8.73 4.30
CA ASP A 28 -14.99 -9.89 3.93
C ASP A 28 -15.46 -10.70 5.13
N VAL A 29 -14.67 -10.73 6.20
CA VAL A 29 -14.99 -11.43 7.43
C VAL A 29 -15.96 -10.62 8.26
N VAL A 30 -15.77 -9.31 8.37
CA VAL A 30 -16.70 -8.36 9.01
C VAL A 30 -18.10 -8.53 8.41
N LEU A 31 -18.21 -8.47 7.07
CA LEU A 31 -19.50 -8.71 6.37
C LEU A 31 -20.11 -10.06 6.72
N SER A 32 -19.31 -11.13 6.79
CA SER A 32 -19.81 -12.47 7.10
C SER A 32 -20.29 -12.62 8.54
N LEU A 33 -19.74 -11.85 9.49
CA LEU A 33 -20.09 -11.90 10.91
C LEU A 33 -21.29 -11.01 11.25
N LEU A 34 -21.46 -9.89 10.53
CA LEU A 34 -22.47 -8.88 10.84
C LEU A 34 -23.72 -8.95 9.97
N SER A 35 -23.66 -9.53 8.75
CA SER A 35 -24.79 -9.52 7.80
C SER A 35 -26.08 -10.15 8.32
N ASP A 36 -25.99 -11.11 9.23
CA ASP A 36 -27.14 -11.80 9.84
C ASP A 36 -27.61 -11.16 11.17
N LYS A 37 -26.96 -10.06 11.61
CA LYS A 37 -27.28 -9.37 12.86
C LYS A 37 -28.27 -8.22 12.63
N SER A 38 -29.02 -7.88 13.68
CA SER A 38 -29.88 -6.69 13.65
C SER A 38 -29.04 -5.41 13.82
N GLY A 39 -29.56 -4.26 13.33
CA GLY A 39 -28.91 -2.97 13.54
C GLY A 39 -28.62 -2.64 15.01
N GLU A 40 -29.51 -3.04 15.94
CA GLU A 40 -29.30 -2.87 17.38
C GLU A 40 -28.13 -3.70 17.90
N GLN A 41 -27.99 -4.96 17.45
CA GLN A 41 -26.89 -5.83 17.84
C GLN A 41 -25.54 -5.31 17.32
N ILE A 42 -25.51 -4.80 16.09
CA ILE A 42 -24.30 -4.22 15.52
C ILE A 42 -23.92 -2.93 16.27
N ALA A 43 -24.88 -2.03 16.52
CA ALA A 43 -24.64 -0.81 17.28
C ALA A 43 -24.04 -1.10 18.67
N THR A 44 -24.53 -2.16 19.36
CA THR A 44 -23.97 -2.55 20.66
C THR A 44 -22.52 -3.05 20.57
N VAL A 45 -22.18 -3.78 19.51
CA VAL A 45 -20.80 -4.24 19.28
C VAL A 45 -19.88 -3.05 18.99
N LEU A 46 -20.37 -2.03 18.27
CA LEU A 46 -19.58 -0.84 17.88
C LEU A 46 -19.53 0.24 18.97
N GLU A 47 -20.29 0.13 20.06
CA GLU A 47 -20.38 1.14 21.13
C GLU A 47 -19.03 1.42 21.84
N GLN A 48 -18.10 0.48 21.80
CA GLN A 48 -16.75 0.59 22.39
C GLN A 48 -15.62 0.69 21.35
N THR A 49 -15.98 0.86 20.10
CA THR A 49 -15.03 1.02 18.98
C THR A 49 -14.82 2.52 18.74
N ASP A 50 -13.64 2.91 18.30
CA ASP A 50 -13.33 4.30 17.97
C ASP A 50 -14.22 4.77 16.78
N ASP A 51 -14.41 6.09 16.65
CA ASP A 51 -15.39 6.64 15.69
C ASP A 51 -15.01 6.32 14.22
N ASP A 52 -13.72 6.35 13.88
CA ASP A 52 -13.13 6.00 12.58
C ASP A 52 -13.29 4.51 12.26
N ASP A 53 -12.86 3.62 13.13
CA ASP A 53 -13.09 2.17 13.01
C ASP A 53 -14.59 1.85 12.79
N THR A 54 -15.45 2.56 13.52
CA THR A 54 -16.90 2.40 13.36
C THR A 54 -17.38 2.85 11.99
N ALA A 55 -16.85 3.95 11.45
CA ALA A 55 -17.19 4.45 10.13
C ALA A 55 -16.73 3.46 9.05
N ASP A 56 -15.50 2.93 9.15
CA ASP A 56 -14.93 1.97 8.21
C ASP A 56 -15.74 0.66 8.18
N ILE A 57 -16.07 0.12 9.34
CA ILE A 57 -16.95 -1.06 9.44
C ILE A 57 -18.30 -0.79 8.80
N LEU A 58 -18.88 0.39 9.00
CA LEU A 58 -20.18 0.73 8.42
C LEU A 58 -20.10 0.91 6.90
N GLN A 59 -19.03 1.46 6.35
CA GLN A 59 -18.86 1.63 4.90
C GLN A 59 -18.88 0.30 4.16
N GLN A 60 -18.45 -0.78 4.80
CA GLN A 60 -18.45 -2.14 4.27
C GLN A 60 -19.85 -2.79 4.27
N LEU A 61 -20.81 -2.26 5.04
CA LEU A 61 -22.14 -2.84 5.18
C LEU A 61 -23.10 -2.38 4.04
N PRO A 62 -24.13 -3.17 3.71
CA PRO A 62 -25.19 -2.74 2.82
C PRO A 62 -25.91 -1.49 3.33
N ALA A 63 -26.25 -0.56 2.43
CA ALA A 63 -26.82 0.76 2.76
C ALA A 63 -28.09 0.70 3.65
N ASP A 64 -28.91 -0.34 3.52
CA ASP A 64 -30.11 -0.55 4.35
C ASP A 64 -29.76 -0.99 5.78
N LEU A 65 -28.62 -1.64 5.96
CA LEU A 65 -28.11 -2.05 7.27
C LEU A 65 -27.42 -0.89 7.97
N ILE A 66 -26.63 -0.08 7.25
CA ILE A 66 -26.03 1.17 7.76
C ILE A 66 -27.09 2.04 8.41
N GLN A 67 -28.20 2.29 7.72
CA GLN A 67 -29.29 3.12 8.24
C GLN A 67 -29.90 2.57 9.53
N LYS A 68 -30.04 1.25 9.63
CA LYS A 68 -30.57 0.59 10.85
C LYS A 68 -29.62 0.69 12.01
N VAL A 69 -28.30 0.58 11.77
CA VAL A 69 -27.27 0.73 12.79
C VAL A 69 -27.23 2.18 13.30
N LEU A 70 -27.16 3.15 12.40
CA LEU A 70 -27.15 4.58 12.75
C LEU A 70 -28.39 5.00 13.55
N ILE A 71 -29.57 4.43 13.25
CA ILE A 71 -30.78 4.71 14.04
C ILE A 71 -30.70 4.13 15.46
N ALA A 72 -30.00 3.00 15.63
CA ALA A 72 -29.85 2.32 16.90
C ALA A 72 -28.74 2.93 17.80
N MET A 73 -27.79 3.66 17.22
CA MET A 73 -26.70 4.34 17.95
C MET A 73 -27.21 5.51 18.79
N ASP A 74 -26.44 5.89 19.83
CA ASP A 74 -26.67 7.13 20.58
C ASP A 74 -26.62 8.35 19.65
N VAL A 75 -27.35 9.41 20.00
CA VAL A 75 -27.46 10.62 19.16
C VAL A 75 -26.09 11.29 18.94
N GLN A 76 -25.21 11.26 19.93
CA GLN A 76 -23.90 11.90 19.86
C GLN A 76 -22.94 11.09 18.96
N ASP A 77 -22.83 9.80 19.19
CA ASP A 77 -21.98 8.89 18.41
C ASP A 77 -22.46 8.80 16.96
N ARG A 78 -23.76 8.69 16.76
CA ARG A 78 -24.35 8.76 15.43
C ARG A 78 -23.93 10.01 14.65
N SER A 79 -23.98 11.21 15.29
CA SER A 79 -23.60 12.44 14.63
C SER A 79 -22.12 12.49 14.28
N ARG A 80 -21.25 11.91 15.10
CA ARG A 80 -19.81 11.78 14.86
C ARG A 80 -19.55 10.88 13.67
N VAL A 81 -20.10 9.69 13.67
CA VAL A 81 -19.95 8.70 12.59
C VAL A 81 -20.56 9.20 11.28
N GLU A 82 -21.75 9.85 11.30
CA GLU A 82 -22.35 10.46 10.10
C GLU A 82 -21.42 11.55 9.48
N ASN A 83 -20.65 12.26 10.29
CA ASN A 83 -19.67 13.24 9.79
C ASN A 83 -18.46 12.54 9.15
N LEU A 84 -17.98 11.43 9.72
CA LEU A 84 -16.87 10.65 9.18
C LEU A 84 -17.23 9.97 7.87
N LEU A 85 -18.42 9.40 7.75
CA LEU A 85 -18.93 8.79 6.53
C LEU A 85 -19.04 9.77 5.34
N ALA A 86 -18.87 11.07 5.56
CA ALA A 86 -18.82 12.06 4.49
C ALA A 86 -17.43 12.17 3.83
N TYR A 87 -16.38 11.61 4.44
CA TYR A 87 -15.02 11.58 3.91
C TYR A 87 -14.72 10.22 3.28
N PRO A 88 -13.90 10.17 2.21
CA PRO A 88 -13.38 8.90 1.70
C PRO A 88 -12.49 8.23 2.76
N GLU A 89 -12.53 6.91 2.81
CA GLU A 89 -11.79 6.08 3.76
C GLU A 89 -10.26 6.29 3.66
N ASP A 90 -9.73 6.40 2.44
CA ASP A 90 -8.33 6.60 2.11
C ASP A 90 -7.81 8.04 2.33
N THR A 91 -8.49 8.83 3.17
CA THR A 91 -8.11 10.22 3.48
C THR A 91 -7.97 10.47 4.99
N ALA A 92 -7.25 11.53 5.34
CA ALA A 92 -7.12 11.98 6.72
C ALA A 92 -8.47 12.22 7.42
N GLY A 93 -9.49 12.58 6.65
CA GLY A 93 -10.86 12.75 7.15
C GLY A 93 -11.56 11.43 7.45
N GLY A 94 -11.24 10.35 6.72
CA GLY A 94 -11.71 9.00 7.01
C GLY A 94 -11.01 8.41 8.24
N MET A 95 -9.68 8.52 8.29
CA MET A 95 -8.84 8.00 9.38
C MET A 95 -8.97 8.74 10.72
N MET A 96 -9.65 9.88 10.80
CA MET A 96 -9.62 10.71 12.01
C MET A 96 -10.60 10.22 13.07
N ASP A 97 -10.12 10.14 14.32
CA ASP A 97 -10.99 10.06 15.49
C ASP A 97 -11.54 11.44 15.85
N THR A 98 -12.85 11.55 16.04
CA THR A 98 -13.52 12.81 16.39
C THR A 98 -13.55 13.08 17.88
N ASP A 99 -13.22 12.08 18.73
CA ASP A 99 -13.14 12.27 20.18
C ASP A 99 -11.87 13.02 20.57
N THR A 100 -11.91 14.33 20.48
CA THR A 100 -10.77 15.21 20.74
C THR A 100 -10.98 16.11 21.95
N ILE A 101 -9.93 16.27 22.75
CA ILE A 101 -9.92 17.26 23.84
C ILE A 101 -9.35 18.58 23.33
N SER A 102 -10.15 19.63 23.38
CA SER A 102 -9.73 20.98 23.01
C SER A 102 -9.88 21.99 24.16
N VAL A 103 -8.99 22.97 24.18
CA VAL A 103 -8.99 24.08 25.16
C VAL A 103 -8.76 25.43 24.46
N ARG A 104 -9.05 26.51 25.17
CA ARG A 104 -8.83 27.88 24.67
C ARG A 104 -7.50 28.45 25.19
N PRO A 105 -6.79 29.29 24.41
CA PRO A 105 -5.50 29.89 24.82
C PRO A 105 -5.57 30.70 26.12
N GLN A 106 -6.70 31.30 26.43
CA GLN A 106 -6.89 32.17 27.59
C GLN A 106 -7.10 31.42 28.91
N VAL A 107 -7.32 30.10 28.83
CA VAL A 107 -7.61 29.27 30.01
C VAL A 107 -6.33 29.02 30.80
N SER A 108 -6.38 29.13 32.13
CA SER A 108 -5.24 28.77 32.99
C SER A 108 -5.07 27.26 33.10
N LEU A 109 -3.83 26.81 33.29
CA LEU A 109 -3.54 25.36 33.40
C LEU A 109 -4.25 24.74 34.63
N TYR A 110 -4.50 25.51 35.65
CA TYR A 110 -5.31 25.05 36.81
C TYR A 110 -6.72 24.59 36.35
N VAL A 111 -7.34 25.33 35.45
CA VAL A 111 -8.66 24.98 34.90
C VAL A 111 -8.57 23.77 33.97
N VAL A 112 -7.51 23.69 33.16
CA VAL A 112 -7.24 22.51 32.30
C VAL A 112 -7.11 21.26 33.14
N PHE A 113 -6.28 21.27 34.21
CA PHE A 113 -6.17 20.12 35.12
C PHE A 113 -7.49 19.71 35.77
N ARG A 114 -8.32 20.72 36.16
CA ARG A 114 -9.63 20.44 36.72
C ARG A 114 -10.59 19.87 35.70
N TYR A 115 -10.49 20.29 34.43
CA TYR A 115 -11.29 19.79 33.31
C TYR A 115 -10.93 18.33 33.03
N LEU A 116 -9.64 18.02 32.86
CA LEU A 116 -9.15 16.67 32.59
C LEU A 116 -9.55 15.67 33.68
N ARG A 117 -9.46 16.09 34.97
CA ARG A 117 -9.87 15.25 36.14
C ARG A 117 -11.37 14.99 36.23
N ARG A 118 -12.20 15.64 35.41
CA ARG A 118 -13.64 15.36 35.37
C ARG A 118 -13.99 14.23 34.42
N HIS A 119 -13.12 13.96 33.46
CA HIS A 119 -13.26 12.78 32.61
C HIS A 119 -12.86 11.56 33.42
N SER A 120 -13.62 10.49 33.31
CA SER A 120 -13.29 9.20 33.92
C SER A 120 -12.09 8.59 33.23
N GLU A 121 -12.00 8.81 31.91
CA GLU A 121 -10.96 8.36 31.01
C GLU A 121 -10.66 9.45 29.98
N LEU A 122 -9.42 9.52 29.51
CA LEU A 122 -9.05 10.36 28.35
C LEU A 122 -9.09 9.46 27.11
N PRO A 123 -9.34 10.04 25.93
CA PRO A 123 -9.22 9.29 24.68
C PRO A 123 -7.89 8.55 24.60
N SER A 124 -7.88 7.37 23.99
CA SER A 124 -6.68 6.55 23.80
C SER A 124 -5.56 7.38 23.16
N MET A 125 -4.30 7.03 23.37
CA MET A 125 -3.13 7.69 22.78
C MET A 125 -3.08 9.23 22.91
N THR A 126 -3.75 9.82 23.93
CA THR A 126 -3.69 11.27 24.19
C THR A 126 -2.33 11.69 24.68
N ASP A 127 -1.52 12.30 23.84
CA ASP A 127 -0.19 12.88 24.15
C ASP A 127 -0.24 14.41 24.28
N SER A 128 -1.23 15.03 23.64
CA SER A 128 -1.39 16.48 23.55
C SER A 128 -2.87 16.88 23.62
N ILE A 129 -3.12 18.13 24.03
CA ILE A 129 -4.44 18.76 24.03
C ILE A 129 -4.46 19.80 22.91
N PHE A 130 -5.48 19.77 22.06
CA PHE A 130 -5.58 20.74 20.97
C PHE A 130 -6.04 22.10 21.46
N VAL A 131 -5.45 23.15 20.91
CA VAL A 131 -5.80 24.52 21.26
C VAL A 131 -6.53 25.16 20.11
N VAL A 132 -7.75 25.64 20.38
CA VAL A 132 -8.61 26.29 19.37
C VAL A 132 -9.04 27.67 19.82
N ASN A 133 -9.24 28.57 18.87
CA ASN A 133 -9.70 29.93 19.16
C ASN A 133 -11.23 30.00 19.38
N SER A 134 -11.80 31.21 19.48
CA SER A 134 -13.24 31.41 19.71
C SER A 134 -14.13 30.97 18.55
N THR A 135 -13.59 30.73 17.37
CA THR A 135 -14.29 30.26 16.17
C THR A 135 -14.02 28.77 15.90
N ASP A 136 -13.48 28.04 16.87
CA ASP A 136 -13.03 26.64 16.80
C ASP A 136 -11.92 26.37 15.76
N ALA A 137 -11.25 27.44 15.26
CA ALA A 137 -10.08 27.27 14.41
C ALA A 137 -8.87 26.82 15.25
N PHE A 138 -8.11 25.87 14.71
CA PHE A 138 -6.90 25.34 15.33
C PHE A 138 -5.80 26.41 15.42
N VAL A 139 -5.13 26.50 16.57
CA VAL A 139 -4.07 27.49 16.81
C VAL A 139 -2.80 26.89 17.41
N GLY A 140 -2.82 25.64 17.85
CA GLY A 140 -1.66 24.95 18.36
C GLY A 140 -2.02 23.77 19.26
N VAL A 141 -1.02 23.17 19.91
CA VAL A 141 -1.19 22.07 20.83
C VAL A 141 -0.56 22.38 22.19
N LEU A 142 -1.07 21.75 23.21
CA LEU A 142 -0.51 21.74 24.57
C LEU A 142 -0.06 20.30 24.89
N PRO A 143 1.23 19.97 24.70
CA PRO A 143 1.74 18.65 25.04
C PRO A 143 1.55 18.35 26.55
N LEU A 144 1.09 17.16 26.88
CA LEU A 144 0.92 16.73 28.28
C LEU A 144 2.24 16.77 29.06
N SER A 145 3.36 16.51 28.40
CA SER A 145 4.70 16.61 28.99
C SER A 145 5.03 18.02 29.47
N ILE A 146 4.61 19.07 28.74
CA ILE A 146 4.77 20.47 29.12
C ILE A 146 3.74 20.85 30.19
N LEU A 147 2.50 20.44 30.01
CA LEU A 147 1.41 20.72 30.97
C LEU A 147 1.76 20.24 32.37
N LEU A 148 2.28 19.00 32.51
CA LEU A 148 2.54 18.35 33.80
C LEU A 148 3.65 19.02 34.62
N VAL A 149 4.62 19.69 33.98
CA VAL A 149 5.77 20.34 34.67
C VAL A 149 5.62 21.84 34.75
N SER A 150 4.60 22.44 34.12
CA SER A 150 4.41 23.89 34.12
C SER A 150 3.68 24.42 35.35
N ASN A 151 3.88 25.70 35.65
CA ASN A 151 3.18 26.35 36.75
C ASN A 151 1.67 26.45 36.44
N PRO A 152 0.78 25.92 37.30
CA PRO A 152 -0.67 25.96 37.08
C PRO A 152 -1.30 27.35 36.93
N ALA A 153 -0.59 28.42 37.32
CA ALA A 153 -1.07 29.78 37.19
C ALA A 153 -0.92 30.36 35.76
N LEU A 154 -0.06 29.74 34.91
CA LEU A 154 0.10 30.14 33.53
C LEU A 154 -1.15 29.83 32.70
N THR A 155 -1.31 30.56 31.61
CA THR A 155 -2.35 30.28 30.59
C THR A 155 -1.83 29.28 29.55
N VAL A 156 -2.75 28.60 28.87
CA VAL A 156 -2.44 27.69 27.75
C VAL A 156 -1.65 28.45 26.68
N GLY A 157 -2.05 29.66 26.31
CA GLY A 157 -1.38 30.47 25.28
C GLY A 157 0.07 30.86 25.58
N GLU A 158 0.49 30.83 26.88
CA GLU A 158 1.88 31.11 27.26
C GLU A 158 2.83 29.92 27.07
N ILE A 159 2.28 28.69 26.97
CA ILE A 159 3.09 27.47 26.90
C ILE A 159 2.74 26.54 25.76
N MET A 160 1.65 26.82 24.99
CA MET A 160 1.28 26.00 23.84
C MET A 160 2.36 26.06 22.75
N VAL A 161 2.46 25.01 21.97
CA VAL A 161 3.30 24.92 20.78
C VAL A 161 2.45 25.28 19.56
N THR A 162 2.91 26.27 18.79
CA THR A 162 2.18 26.78 17.61
C THR A 162 2.82 26.34 16.28
N GLU A 163 4.06 25.84 16.33
CA GLU A 163 4.80 25.37 15.16
C GLU A 163 4.46 23.88 14.85
N ILE A 164 3.19 23.58 14.72
CA ILE A 164 2.71 22.25 14.36
C ILE A 164 1.86 22.38 13.11
N GLU A 165 2.20 21.58 12.13
CA GLU A 165 1.46 21.48 10.89
C GLU A 165 0.23 20.59 11.09
N ALA A 166 -0.96 21.19 10.94
CA ALA A 166 -2.20 20.44 10.95
C ALA A 166 -2.38 19.69 9.62
N ILE A 167 -3.11 18.59 9.65
CA ILE A 167 -3.38 17.75 8.49
C ILE A 167 -4.73 18.15 7.88
N PRO A 168 -4.78 18.57 6.59
CA PRO A 168 -6.04 18.78 5.89
C PRO A 168 -6.83 17.45 5.75
N ALA A 169 -8.15 17.51 5.93
CA ALA A 169 -9.00 16.32 5.88
C ALA A 169 -9.01 15.60 4.52
N ASP A 170 -8.65 16.28 3.44
CA ASP A 170 -8.55 15.72 2.07
C ASP A 170 -7.16 15.16 1.73
N MET A 171 -6.21 15.15 2.68
CA MET A 171 -4.89 14.55 2.49
C MET A 171 -5.01 13.03 2.41
N SER A 172 -4.27 12.38 1.51
CA SER A 172 -4.25 10.93 1.40
C SER A 172 -3.63 10.27 2.65
N GLU A 173 -4.09 9.07 3.00
CA GLU A 173 -3.54 8.28 4.12
C GLU A 173 -2.02 8.04 3.98
N HIS A 174 -1.55 7.78 2.76
CA HIS A 174 -0.13 7.65 2.45
C HIS A 174 0.68 8.92 2.80
N ASP A 175 0.18 10.12 2.41
CA ASP A 175 0.84 11.38 2.75
C ASP A 175 0.78 11.66 4.26
N VAL A 176 -0.29 11.21 4.93
CA VAL A 176 -0.41 11.27 6.39
C VAL A 176 0.67 10.41 7.03
N ALA A 177 0.79 9.15 6.61
CA ALA A 177 1.81 8.22 7.13
C ALA A 177 3.23 8.77 6.92
N ALA A 178 3.53 9.31 5.74
CA ALA A 178 4.81 9.96 5.47
C ALA A 178 5.09 11.17 6.37
N LYS A 179 4.06 11.95 6.75
CA LYS A 179 4.22 13.06 7.72
C LYS A 179 4.49 12.54 9.12
N PHE A 180 3.77 11.51 9.58
CA PHE A 180 3.99 10.92 10.90
C PHE A 180 5.42 10.38 11.04
N GLU A 181 5.93 9.67 10.02
CA GLU A 181 7.31 9.18 9.98
C GLU A 181 8.33 10.33 9.97
N ARG A 182 8.12 11.34 9.13
CA ARG A 182 9.08 12.47 8.99
C ARG A 182 9.22 13.32 10.22
N TYR A 183 8.13 13.51 10.98
CA TYR A 183 8.09 14.42 12.12
C TYR A 183 8.01 13.70 13.47
N ASP A 184 8.13 12.38 13.49
CA ASP A 184 8.01 11.53 14.70
C ASP A 184 6.73 11.83 15.50
N LEU A 185 5.58 11.95 14.79
CA LEU A 185 4.32 12.33 15.42
C LEU A 185 3.72 11.14 16.18
N VAL A 186 3.09 11.42 17.31
CA VAL A 186 2.26 10.48 18.07
C VAL A 186 0.78 10.71 17.79
N SER A 187 0.40 11.98 17.65
CA SER A 187 -0.93 12.40 17.20
C SER A 187 -0.84 13.67 16.37
N ALA A 188 -1.80 13.89 15.49
CA ALA A 188 -1.87 15.09 14.66
C ALA A 188 -3.32 15.61 14.56
N PRO A 189 -3.54 16.96 14.59
CA PRO A 189 -4.85 17.54 14.40
C PRO A 189 -5.27 17.50 12.93
N VAL A 190 -6.52 17.12 12.67
CA VAL A 190 -7.15 17.19 11.35
C VAL A 190 -8.03 18.43 11.27
N ILE A 191 -7.90 19.17 10.16
CA ILE A 191 -8.60 20.45 9.95
C ILE A 191 -9.35 20.47 8.61
N ASP A 192 -10.40 21.28 8.57
CA ASP A 192 -11.09 21.63 7.34
C ASP A 192 -10.41 22.79 6.59
N GLN A 193 -11.01 23.20 5.46
CA GLN A 193 -10.53 24.31 4.63
C GLN A 193 -10.57 25.69 5.34
N ASP A 194 -11.38 25.82 6.38
CA ASP A 194 -11.49 27.03 7.23
C ASP A 194 -10.57 26.96 8.46
N ASN A 195 -9.64 25.98 8.52
CA ASN A 195 -8.74 25.72 9.64
C ASN A 195 -9.46 25.33 10.94
N LYS A 196 -10.68 24.85 10.86
CA LYS A 196 -11.44 24.36 12.01
C LYS A 196 -10.98 22.96 12.36
N LEU A 197 -10.78 22.68 13.65
CA LEU A 197 -10.44 21.36 14.15
C LEU A 197 -11.64 20.41 13.93
N LEU A 198 -11.41 19.33 13.19
CA LEU A 198 -12.38 18.28 12.91
C LEU A 198 -12.19 17.06 13.82
N GLY A 199 -10.95 16.62 13.94
CA GLY A 199 -10.57 15.42 14.67
C GLY A 199 -9.06 15.36 14.88
N ARG A 200 -8.57 14.15 15.16
CA ARG A 200 -7.16 13.83 15.28
C ARG A 200 -6.89 12.48 14.62
N ILE A 201 -5.67 12.26 14.18
CA ILE A 201 -5.16 10.95 13.79
C ILE A 201 -4.10 10.56 14.81
N THR A 202 -4.02 9.30 15.16
CA THR A 202 -3.03 8.78 16.10
C THR A 202 -2.09 7.78 15.41
N ILE A 203 -0.96 7.47 16.06
CA ILE A 203 0.10 6.65 15.45
C ILE A 203 -0.32 5.20 15.23
N ASP A 204 -1.26 4.66 16.00
CA ASP A 204 -1.81 3.32 15.84
C ASP A 204 -2.49 3.16 14.48
N ASP A 205 -3.38 4.09 14.09
CA ASP A 205 -4.05 4.08 12.77
C ASP A 205 -3.03 4.20 11.63
N VAL A 206 -2.03 5.06 11.81
CA VAL A 206 -0.95 5.23 10.83
C VAL A 206 -0.10 3.97 10.69
N VAL A 207 0.11 3.21 11.75
CA VAL A 207 0.83 1.92 11.69
C VAL A 207 0.05 0.91 10.87
N ASP A 208 -1.27 0.88 10.96
CA ASP A 208 -2.11 -0.01 10.15
C ASP A 208 -2.00 0.36 8.67
N VAL A 209 -2.07 1.64 8.30
CA VAL A 209 -1.82 2.11 6.92
C VAL A 209 -0.44 1.69 6.40
N ILE A 210 0.61 1.80 7.21
CA ILE A 210 1.97 1.39 6.80
C ILE A 210 2.05 -0.13 6.57
N ILE A 211 1.35 -0.93 7.38
CA ILE A 211 1.30 -2.38 7.23
C ILE A 211 0.54 -2.74 5.96
N ASP A 212 -0.63 -2.14 5.73
CA ASP A 212 -1.48 -2.41 4.57
C ASP A 212 -0.77 -2.03 3.26
N GLU A 213 -0.06 -0.91 3.23
CA GLU A 213 0.73 -0.51 2.07
C GLU A 213 1.90 -1.48 1.79
N ALA A 214 2.54 -1.99 2.86
CA ALA A 214 3.59 -2.99 2.72
C ALA A 214 3.03 -4.31 2.19
N ASP A 215 1.88 -4.76 2.68
CA ASP A 215 1.18 -5.96 2.23
C ASP A 215 0.67 -5.79 0.79
N HIS A 216 0.10 -4.64 0.45
CA HIS A 216 -0.29 -4.27 -0.92
C HIS A 216 0.89 -4.40 -1.88
N SER A 217 2.05 -3.83 -1.53
CA SER A 217 3.25 -3.90 -2.36
C SER A 217 3.75 -5.34 -2.56
N ILE A 218 3.73 -6.18 -1.52
CA ILE A 218 4.20 -7.58 -1.57
C ILE A 218 3.22 -8.44 -2.36
N LEU A 219 1.94 -8.38 -2.03
CA LEU A 219 0.89 -9.20 -2.64
C LEU A 219 0.63 -8.77 -4.09
N GLY A 220 0.65 -7.46 -4.37
CA GLY A 220 0.49 -6.90 -5.70
C GLY A 220 1.56 -7.42 -6.68
N MET A 221 2.84 -7.50 -6.27
CA MET A 221 3.90 -8.10 -7.09
C MET A 221 3.65 -9.56 -7.46
N ALA A 222 2.85 -10.28 -6.66
CA ALA A 222 2.41 -11.64 -6.95
C ALA A 222 1.06 -11.70 -7.71
N GLY A 223 0.43 -10.56 -7.99
CA GLY A 223 -0.89 -10.47 -8.60
C GLY A 223 -2.02 -10.89 -7.66
N LEU A 224 -1.83 -10.66 -6.36
CA LEU A 224 -2.82 -10.88 -5.30
C LEU A 224 -3.25 -9.53 -4.74
N ASN A 225 -4.46 -9.45 -4.20
CA ASN A 225 -4.95 -8.29 -3.46
C ASN A 225 -4.61 -8.46 -1.97
N GLU A 226 -4.46 -7.36 -1.25
CA GLU A 226 -4.29 -7.30 0.20
C GLU A 226 -5.40 -8.02 0.97
N ASP A 227 -6.66 -7.90 0.55
CA ASP A 227 -7.83 -8.60 1.10
C ASP A 227 -7.85 -10.12 0.85
N SER A 228 -6.73 -10.71 0.40
CA SER A 228 -6.66 -12.13 0.07
C SER A 228 -6.64 -13.02 1.32
N ASP A 229 -7.79 -13.23 1.95
CA ASP A 229 -7.94 -14.19 3.05
C ASP A 229 -7.57 -15.62 2.60
N ILE A 230 -6.65 -16.24 3.34
CA ILE A 230 -6.22 -17.63 3.13
C ILE A 230 -7.41 -18.60 3.24
N PHE A 231 -8.42 -18.25 4.02
CA PHE A 231 -9.61 -19.07 4.26
C PHE A 231 -10.82 -18.65 3.40
N ALA A 232 -10.64 -17.72 2.46
CA ALA A 232 -11.71 -17.29 1.54
C ALA A 232 -12.33 -18.47 0.76
N PRO A 233 -13.59 -18.40 0.34
CA PRO A 233 -14.22 -19.43 -0.45
C PRO A 233 -13.43 -19.73 -1.72
N ILE A 234 -13.24 -21.04 -2.02
CA ILE A 234 -12.42 -21.52 -3.14
C ILE A 234 -12.80 -20.85 -4.46
N VAL A 235 -14.10 -20.67 -4.72
CA VAL A 235 -14.57 -20.08 -5.98
C VAL A 235 -14.21 -18.60 -6.10
N LYS A 236 -14.30 -17.83 -5.00
CA LYS A 236 -13.90 -16.40 -4.98
C LYS A 236 -12.41 -16.27 -5.26
N THR A 237 -11.57 -17.01 -4.53
CA THR A 237 -10.12 -17.04 -4.71
C THR A 237 -9.72 -17.50 -6.11
N ALA A 238 -10.34 -18.55 -6.63
CA ALA A 238 -10.07 -19.05 -7.98
C ALA A 238 -10.41 -18.00 -9.05
N LYS A 239 -11.52 -17.27 -8.92
CA LYS A 239 -11.93 -16.22 -9.85
C LYS A 239 -10.95 -15.03 -9.84
N SER A 240 -10.53 -14.56 -8.67
CA SER A 240 -9.55 -13.47 -8.54
C SER A 240 -8.24 -13.84 -9.22
N ARG A 241 -7.67 -15.00 -8.87
CA ARG A 241 -6.42 -15.49 -9.48
C ARG A 241 -6.55 -15.77 -10.98
N ALA A 242 -7.71 -16.20 -11.47
CA ALA A 242 -7.93 -16.49 -12.88
C ALA A 242 -7.77 -15.26 -13.78
N ILE A 243 -8.11 -14.07 -13.29
CA ILE A 243 -7.94 -12.81 -14.03
C ILE A 243 -6.46 -12.56 -14.32
N TRP A 244 -5.61 -12.67 -13.29
CA TRP A 244 -4.16 -12.48 -13.41
C TRP A 244 -3.49 -13.57 -14.23
N LEU A 245 -3.91 -14.82 -14.05
CA LEU A 245 -3.44 -15.93 -14.91
C LEU A 245 -3.84 -15.71 -16.38
N GLY A 246 -5.03 -15.16 -16.62
CA GLY A 246 -5.49 -14.79 -17.95
C GLY A 246 -4.65 -13.67 -18.58
N ALA A 247 -4.35 -12.61 -17.84
CA ALA A 247 -3.45 -11.55 -18.28
C ALA A 247 -2.06 -12.10 -18.64
N ASN A 248 -1.49 -12.93 -17.75
CA ASN A 248 -0.19 -13.55 -17.98
C ASN A 248 -0.21 -14.52 -19.18
N LEU A 249 -1.32 -15.22 -19.43
CA LEU A 249 -1.48 -16.08 -20.60
C LEU A 249 -1.45 -15.26 -21.90
N ILE A 250 -2.11 -14.09 -21.92
CA ILE A 250 -2.08 -13.20 -23.10
C ILE A 250 -0.65 -12.75 -23.38
N THR A 251 0.11 -12.35 -22.38
CA THR A 251 1.51 -11.92 -22.55
C THR A 251 2.41 -13.08 -23.02
N ALA A 252 2.16 -14.30 -22.51
CA ALA A 252 2.86 -15.50 -22.98
C ALA A 252 2.57 -15.79 -24.48
N PHE A 253 1.35 -15.57 -24.95
CA PHE A 253 1.03 -15.69 -26.38
C PHE A 253 1.73 -14.63 -27.23
N ILE A 254 1.92 -13.40 -26.73
CA ILE A 254 2.70 -12.36 -27.42
C ILE A 254 4.15 -12.85 -27.60
N ALA A 255 4.78 -13.33 -26.53
CA ALA A 255 6.13 -13.88 -26.57
C ALA A 255 6.24 -15.10 -27.52
N ALA A 256 5.26 -16.02 -27.48
CA ALA A 256 5.20 -17.16 -28.38
C ALA A 256 5.05 -16.77 -29.87
N SER A 257 4.30 -15.70 -30.13
CA SER A 257 4.16 -15.18 -31.52
C SER A 257 5.49 -14.66 -32.09
N VAL A 258 6.35 -14.08 -31.21
CA VAL A 258 7.71 -13.69 -31.61
C VAL A 258 8.54 -14.92 -31.99
N ILE A 259 8.43 -16.01 -31.22
CA ILE A 259 9.15 -17.28 -31.51
C ILE A 259 8.70 -17.85 -32.86
N ASP A 260 7.39 -17.84 -33.15
CA ASP A 260 6.84 -18.36 -34.40
C ASP A 260 7.40 -17.68 -35.65
N ILE A 261 7.72 -16.37 -35.56
CA ILE A 261 8.38 -15.65 -36.68
C ILE A 261 9.70 -16.30 -37.11
N PHE A 262 10.41 -16.92 -36.14
CA PHE A 262 11.74 -17.48 -36.36
C PHE A 262 11.76 -19.02 -36.42
N LYS A 263 10.62 -19.67 -36.63
CA LYS A 263 10.50 -21.13 -36.68
C LYS A 263 11.48 -21.81 -37.63
N ASP A 264 11.64 -21.24 -38.84
CA ASP A 264 12.51 -21.82 -39.89
C ASP A 264 14.00 -21.78 -39.44
N THR A 265 14.39 -20.79 -38.64
CA THR A 265 15.74 -20.72 -38.07
C THR A 265 15.91 -21.73 -36.96
N ILE A 266 14.90 -21.93 -36.11
CA ILE A 266 14.90 -22.93 -35.05
C ILE A 266 14.95 -24.32 -35.61
N GLU A 267 14.24 -24.63 -36.71
CA GLU A 267 14.30 -25.92 -37.39
C GLU A 267 15.70 -26.25 -37.92
N LYS A 268 16.44 -25.23 -38.38
CA LYS A 268 17.84 -25.42 -38.85
C LYS A 268 18.80 -25.62 -37.66
N VAL A 269 18.59 -24.94 -36.54
CA VAL A 269 19.47 -24.96 -35.38
C VAL A 269 18.66 -25.23 -34.09
N ILE A 270 18.40 -26.51 -33.83
CA ILE A 270 17.56 -26.98 -32.71
C ILE A 270 18.13 -26.49 -31.37
N ALA A 271 19.44 -26.28 -31.24
CA ALA A 271 20.09 -25.77 -30.04
C ALA A 271 19.50 -24.41 -29.58
N LEU A 272 18.95 -23.60 -30.51
CA LEU A 272 18.29 -22.35 -30.15
C LEU A 272 17.11 -22.59 -29.20
N ALA A 273 16.27 -23.60 -29.49
CA ALA A 273 15.12 -23.94 -28.65
C ALA A 273 15.54 -24.32 -27.22
N VAL A 274 16.68 -25.00 -27.06
CA VAL A 274 17.21 -25.41 -25.76
C VAL A 274 17.73 -24.21 -24.96
N LEU A 275 18.21 -23.17 -25.64
CA LEU A 275 18.85 -22.00 -25.02
C LEU A 275 17.85 -20.84 -24.74
N MET A 276 16.68 -20.80 -25.40
CA MET A 276 15.66 -19.76 -25.20
C MET A 276 15.30 -19.54 -23.72
N PRO A 277 15.07 -20.58 -22.89
CA PRO A 277 14.72 -20.40 -21.49
C PRO A 277 15.79 -19.65 -20.69
N ILE A 278 17.06 -19.74 -21.06
CA ILE A 278 18.16 -19.01 -20.38
C ILE A 278 18.00 -17.51 -20.61
N VAL A 279 17.73 -17.12 -21.86
CA VAL A 279 17.59 -15.69 -22.22
C VAL A 279 16.38 -15.08 -21.53
N ALA A 280 15.22 -15.75 -21.58
CA ALA A 280 13.99 -15.28 -20.93
C ALA A 280 14.15 -15.17 -19.40
N SER A 281 14.61 -16.26 -18.77
CA SER A 281 14.78 -16.29 -17.31
C SER A 281 15.73 -15.21 -16.78
N MET A 282 16.87 -15.01 -17.45
CA MET A 282 17.85 -14.03 -17.02
C MET A 282 17.31 -12.58 -17.12
N GLY A 283 16.58 -12.26 -18.20
CA GLY A 283 15.94 -10.97 -18.37
C GLY A 283 14.86 -10.71 -17.31
N GLY A 284 13.97 -11.68 -17.11
CA GLY A 284 12.90 -11.58 -16.12
C GLY A 284 13.42 -11.36 -14.69
N VAL A 285 14.40 -12.15 -14.27
CA VAL A 285 14.99 -12.03 -12.91
C VAL A 285 15.70 -10.69 -12.74
N ALA A 286 16.55 -10.27 -13.68
CA ALA A 286 17.27 -9.02 -13.58
C ALA A 286 16.33 -7.80 -13.57
N GLY A 287 15.30 -7.83 -14.41
CA GLY A 287 14.29 -6.79 -14.46
C GLY A 287 13.47 -6.70 -13.17
N SER A 288 13.05 -7.84 -12.61
CA SER A 288 12.31 -7.88 -11.34
C SER A 288 13.12 -7.33 -10.18
N GLN A 289 14.43 -7.57 -10.13
CA GLN A 289 15.30 -6.98 -9.10
C GLN A 289 15.29 -5.44 -9.14
N THR A 290 15.40 -4.86 -10.34
CA THR A 290 15.35 -3.39 -10.52
C THR A 290 13.93 -2.87 -10.25
N LEU A 291 12.90 -3.55 -10.77
CA LEU A 291 11.49 -3.16 -10.59
C LEU A 291 11.12 -3.09 -9.10
N THR A 292 11.42 -4.15 -8.34
CA THR A 292 11.13 -4.21 -6.89
C THR A 292 11.86 -3.10 -6.13
N LEU A 293 13.13 -2.82 -6.48
CA LEU A 293 13.87 -1.72 -5.86
C LEU A 293 13.20 -0.37 -6.12
N VAL A 294 12.75 -0.13 -7.36
CA VAL A 294 12.10 1.14 -7.74
C VAL A 294 10.73 1.28 -7.09
N ILE A 295 9.90 0.23 -7.09
CA ILE A 295 8.57 0.26 -6.44
C ILE A 295 8.73 0.57 -4.95
N ARG A 296 9.64 -0.11 -4.26
CA ARG A 296 9.90 0.14 -2.84
C ARG A 296 10.29 1.59 -2.56
N ASN A 297 11.19 2.16 -3.36
CA ASN A 297 11.62 3.55 -3.17
C ASN A 297 10.52 4.56 -3.57
N MET A 298 9.58 4.18 -4.43
CA MET A 298 8.40 5.00 -4.74
C MET A 298 7.39 4.99 -3.60
N ALA A 299 7.19 3.85 -2.94
CA ALA A 299 6.34 3.72 -1.76
C ALA A 299 6.89 4.49 -0.55
N GLN A 300 8.19 4.69 -0.47
CA GLN A 300 8.85 5.47 0.60
C GLN A 300 9.06 6.95 0.25
N ASP A 301 8.43 7.47 -0.81
CA ASP A 301 8.61 8.84 -1.32
C ASP A 301 10.08 9.29 -1.50
N GLU A 302 11.03 8.36 -1.53
CA GLU A 302 12.46 8.65 -1.73
C GLU A 302 12.79 8.98 -3.20
N LEU A 303 11.90 8.62 -4.14
CA LEU A 303 12.04 8.87 -5.56
C LEU A 303 11.35 10.17 -5.98
N PHE A 304 12.06 11.28 -5.82
CA PHE A 304 11.69 12.54 -6.49
C PHE A 304 12.04 12.47 -7.98
N ASP A 305 11.27 13.16 -8.82
CA ASP A 305 11.48 13.25 -10.28
C ASP A 305 12.94 13.58 -10.68
N ASN A 306 13.65 14.32 -9.85
CA ASN A 306 15.04 14.68 -10.07
C ASN A 306 16.02 13.50 -9.95
N ASN A 307 15.66 12.42 -9.26
CA ASN A 307 16.56 11.29 -9.00
C ASN A 307 16.36 10.12 -9.98
N LEU A 308 15.23 10.08 -10.70
CA LEU A 308 14.90 9.00 -11.63
C LEU A 308 15.96 8.82 -12.72
N ALA A 309 16.47 9.92 -13.29
CA ALA A 309 17.50 9.87 -14.32
C ALA A 309 18.83 9.33 -13.79
N TRP A 310 19.19 9.63 -12.57
CA TRP A 310 20.39 9.10 -11.92
C TRP A 310 20.22 7.61 -11.63
N LEU A 311 19.07 7.21 -11.06
CA LEU A 311 18.76 5.82 -10.78
C LEU A 311 18.77 4.97 -12.05
N THR A 312 18.14 5.44 -13.12
CA THR A 312 18.13 4.76 -14.43
C THR A 312 19.55 4.55 -14.96
N ARG A 313 20.41 5.56 -14.88
CA ARG A 313 21.81 5.43 -15.31
C ARG A 313 22.59 4.42 -14.46
N ARG A 314 22.35 4.41 -13.15
CA ARG A 314 22.94 3.45 -12.23
C ARG A 314 22.49 2.03 -12.54
N GLU A 315 21.19 1.80 -12.70
CA GLU A 315 20.65 0.47 -13.00
C GLU A 315 21.11 -0.05 -14.36
N VAL A 316 21.15 0.81 -15.39
CA VAL A 316 21.71 0.46 -16.70
C VAL A 316 23.19 0.08 -16.60
N ALA A 317 23.98 0.79 -15.78
CA ALA A 317 25.39 0.43 -15.56
C ALA A 317 25.52 -0.91 -14.84
N VAL A 318 24.69 -1.20 -13.84
CA VAL A 318 24.62 -2.50 -13.15
C VAL A 318 24.22 -3.60 -14.15
N GLY A 319 23.20 -3.35 -14.97
CA GLY A 319 22.74 -4.25 -16.04
C GLY A 319 23.82 -4.53 -17.06
N ALA A 320 24.63 -3.52 -17.46
CA ALA A 320 25.76 -3.68 -18.37
C ALA A 320 26.85 -4.58 -17.78
N ILE A 321 27.24 -4.34 -16.51
CA ILE A 321 28.28 -5.15 -15.83
C ILE A 321 27.82 -6.59 -15.69
N ASN A 322 26.60 -6.84 -15.17
CA ASN A 322 26.04 -8.16 -15.03
C ASN A 322 25.81 -8.82 -16.41
N GLY A 323 25.37 -8.03 -17.40
CA GLY A 323 25.19 -8.47 -18.77
C GLY A 323 26.49 -9.01 -19.37
N CYS A 324 27.57 -8.26 -19.28
CA CYS A 324 28.89 -8.73 -19.76
C CYS A 324 29.41 -9.96 -19.00
N LEU A 325 29.25 -9.99 -17.67
CA LEU A 325 29.71 -11.09 -16.83
C LEU A 325 29.00 -12.40 -17.22
N TRP A 326 27.64 -12.37 -17.19
CA TRP A 326 26.85 -13.58 -17.45
C TRP A 326 26.84 -13.96 -18.94
N ALA A 327 26.93 -13.00 -19.84
CA ALA A 327 27.12 -13.27 -21.27
C ALA A 327 28.42 -14.06 -21.51
N PHE A 328 29.53 -13.67 -20.85
CA PHE A 328 30.78 -14.41 -20.96
C PHE A 328 30.66 -15.85 -20.44
N VAL A 329 30.06 -16.04 -19.24
CA VAL A 329 29.86 -17.36 -18.65
C VAL A 329 29.02 -18.26 -19.56
N VAL A 330 27.88 -17.73 -20.04
CA VAL A 330 26.97 -18.50 -20.91
C VAL A 330 27.57 -18.73 -22.27
N ALA A 331 28.34 -17.79 -22.84
CA ALA A 331 29.05 -17.99 -24.09
C ALA A 331 30.04 -19.16 -24.02
N VAL A 332 30.86 -19.21 -22.97
CA VAL A 332 31.81 -20.31 -22.74
C VAL A 332 31.08 -21.64 -22.58
N ALA A 333 30.07 -21.67 -21.70
CA ALA A 333 29.28 -22.88 -21.46
C ALA A 333 28.61 -23.39 -22.73
N THR A 334 27.95 -22.51 -23.51
CA THR A 334 27.26 -22.86 -24.76
C THR A 334 28.27 -23.35 -25.81
N SER A 335 29.39 -22.65 -25.98
CA SER A 335 30.42 -23.03 -26.95
C SER A 335 31.03 -24.40 -26.63
N MET A 336 31.23 -24.72 -25.34
CA MET A 336 31.73 -26.01 -24.91
C MET A 336 30.68 -27.13 -25.08
N PHE A 337 29.41 -26.85 -24.75
CA PHE A 337 28.36 -27.87 -24.76
C PHE A 337 27.91 -28.24 -26.18
N PHE A 338 27.76 -27.26 -27.05
CA PHE A 338 27.30 -27.43 -28.45
C PHE A 338 28.47 -27.52 -29.45
N ASN A 339 29.69 -27.29 -29.01
CA ASN A 339 30.89 -27.22 -29.87
C ASN A 339 30.75 -26.23 -31.03
N ASP A 340 30.05 -25.09 -30.75
CA ASP A 340 29.79 -24.01 -31.69
C ASP A 340 30.04 -22.64 -31.03
N ILE A 341 31.13 -21.98 -31.44
CA ILE A 341 31.53 -20.68 -30.92
C ILE A 341 30.55 -19.57 -31.38
N ASN A 342 29.98 -19.69 -32.59
CA ASN A 342 29.07 -18.69 -33.11
C ASN A 342 27.77 -18.66 -32.27
N LEU A 343 27.26 -19.84 -31.93
CA LEU A 343 26.11 -19.94 -31.04
C LEU A 343 26.37 -19.33 -29.66
N GLY A 344 27.60 -19.56 -29.13
CA GLY A 344 28.02 -18.92 -27.88
C GLY A 344 28.09 -17.40 -27.96
N LEU A 345 28.56 -16.84 -29.05
CA LEU A 345 28.59 -15.37 -29.26
C LEU A 345 27.21 -14.77 -29.45
N ILE A 346 26.32 -15.47 -30.17
CA ILE A 346 24.93 -15.03 -30.39
C ILE A 346 24.17 -14.92 -29.08
N ILE A 347 24.25 -15.98 -28.24
CA ILE A 347 23.55 -15.95 -26.95
C ILE A 347 24.17 -14.91 -26.00
N ALA A 348 25.46 -14.70 -26.05
CA ALA A 348 26.14 -13.66 -25.27
C ALA A 348 25.63 -12.26 -25.64
N ALA A 349 25.58 -11.94 -26.96
CA ALA A 349 25.07 -10.66 -27.43
C ALA A 349 23.59 -10.47 -27.04
N ALA A 350 22.77 -11.52 -27.23
CA ALA A 350 21.35 -11.46 -26.82
C ALA A 350 21.17 -11.27 -25.31
N LEU A 351 21.97 -11.89 -24.47
CA LEU A 351 21.93 -11.70 -23.02
C LEU A 351 22.32 -10.27 -22.63
N VAL A 352 23.33 -9.67 -23.23
CA VAL A 352 23.68 -8.27 -22.95
C VAL A 352 22.51 -7.34 -23.31
N ILE A 353 21.93 -7.52 -24.50
CA ILE A 353 20.77 -6.73 -24.95
C ILE A 353 19.59 -6.91 -23.98
N ASN A 354 19.28 -8.15 -23.61
CA ASN A 354 18.15 -8.45 -22.74
C ASN A 354 18.34 -7.90 -21.33
N LEU A 355 19.53 -8.03 -20.74
CA LEU A 355 19.82 -7.51 -19.39
C LEU A 355 19.84 -5.97 -19.34
N LEU A 356 20.30 -5.31 -20.42
CA LEU A 356 20.18 -3.85 -20.54
C LEU A 356 18.70 -3.41 -20.65
N THR A 357 17.93 -4.14 -21.45
CA THR A 357 16.48 -3.88 -21.57
C THR A 357 15.77 -4.12 -20.23
N ALA A 358 16.11 -5.17 -19.52
CA ALA A 358 15.58 -5.50 -18.22
C ALA A 358 15.83 -4.39 -17.18
N ALA A 359 17.08 -3.90 -17.12
CA ALA A 359 17.47 -2.81 -16.23
C ALA A 359 16.75 -1.49 -16.60
N LEU A 360 16.69 -1.17 -17.90
CA LEU A 360 16.00 0.04 -18.36
C LEU A 360 14.50 -0.01 -18.10
N SER A 361 13.86 -1.14 -18.44
CA SER A 361 12.43 -1.32 -18.24
C SER A 361 12.09 -1.36 -16.74
N GLY A 362 12.86 -2.10 -15.94
CA GLY A 362 12.66 -2.15 -14.48
C GLY A 362 12.77 -0.77 -13.81
N ALA A 363 13.64 0.12 -14.31
CA ALA A 363 13.79 1.46 -13.79
C ALA A 363 12.69 2.44 -14.23
N LEU A 364 12.23 2.37 -15.48
CA LEU A 364 11.31 3.37 -16.05
C LEU A 364 9.83 2.95 -15.96
N LEU A 365 9.55 1.64 -15.98
CA LEU A 365 8.21 1.11 -16.04
C LEU A 365 7.32 1.54 -14.87
N PRO A 366 7.79 1.55 -13.59
CA PRO A 366 6.95 1.99 -12.48
C PRO A 366 6.46 3.43 -12.63
N SER A 367 7.37 4.35 -12.96
CA SER A 367 7.01 5.76 -13.17
C SER A 367 6.05 5.94 -14.37
N PHE A 368 6.23 5.16 -15.44
CA PHE A 368 5.33 5.17 -16.58
C PHE A 368 3.94 4.66 -16.21
N LEU A 369 3.83 3.53 -15.51
CA LEU A 369 2.55 2.96 -15.07
C LEU A 369 1.80 3.94 -14.14
N ARG A 370 2.51 4.52 -13.16
CA ARG A 370 1.93 5.54 -12.27
C ARG A 370 1.40 6.75 -13.05
N SER A 371 2.11 7.19 -14.09
CA SER A 371 1.69 8.34 -14.91
C SER A 371 0.38 8.13 -15.68
N ILE A 372 0.00 6.89 -15.96
CA ILE A 372 -1.26 6.50 -16.62
C ILE A 372 -2.31 5.97 -15.65
N GLY A 373 -2.08 6.12 -14.32
CA GLY A 373 -3.02 5.71 -13.28
C GLY A 373 -3.10 4.20 -13.05
N ILE A 374 -2.05 3.45 -13.42
CA ILE A 374 -1.97 2.00 -13.18
C ILE A 374 -0.95 1.76 -12.06
N ASP A 375 -1.35 0.95 -11.08
CA ASP A 375 -0.46 0.57 -10.00
C ASP A 375 0.75 -0.24 -10.49
N PRO A 376 1.98 0.27 -10.24
CA PRO A 376 3.20 -0.42 -10.62
C PRO A 376 3.43 -1.74 -9.87
N ALA A 377 2.98 -1.87 -8.62
CA ALA A 377 3.13 -3.09 -7.84
C ALA A 377 2.38 -4.24 -8.50
N ILE A 378 1.16 -3.98 -8.94
CA ILE A 378 0.29 -4.98 -9.53
C ILE A 378 0.71 -5.31 -10.99
N ALA A 379 0.78 -4.30 -11.86
CA ALA A 379 0.97 -4.52 -13.30
C ALA A 379 2.44 -4.67 -13.71
N GLY A 380 3.36 -4.16 -12.91
CA GLY A 380 4.77 -4.01 -13.28
C GLY A 380 5.45 -5.31 -13.67
N THR A 381 5.27 -6.37 -12.89
CA THR A 381 5.91 -7.68 -13.12
C THR A 381 5.46 -8.32 -14.44
N VAL A 382 4.16 -8.29 -14.76
CA VAL A 382 3.60 -8.89 -15.96
C VAL A 382 4.08 -8.15 -17.22
N VAL A 383 4.06 -6.81 -17.19
CA VAL A 383 4.52 -5.98 -18.31
C VAL A 383 6.03 -6.12 -18.50
N LEU A 384 6.80 -6.12 -17.41
CA LEU A 384 8.26 -6.28 -17.45
C LEU A 384 8.68 -7.61 -18.07
N THR A 385 8.09 -8.73 -17.61
CA THR A 385 8.42 -10.06 -18.15
C THR A 385 8.05 -10.15 -19.62
N THR A 386 6.93 -9.54 -20.05
CA THR A 386 6.56 -9.48 -21.46
C THR A 386 7.63 -8.73 -22.28
N ILE A 387 8.09 -7.57 -21.81
CA ILE A 387 9.13 -6.79 -22.51
C ILE A 387 10.41 -7.59 -22.63
N THR A 388 10.87 -8.20 -21.53
CA THR A 388 12.12 -8.97 -21.52
C THR A 388 12.05 -10.23 -22.35
N ASP A 389 10.91 -10.92 -22.38
CA ASP A 389 10.72 -12.11 -23.23
C ASP A 389 10.69 -11.75 -24.71
N VAL A 390 9.91 -10.73 -25.08
CA VAL A 390 9.81 -10.27 -26.48
C VAL A 390 11.18 -9.79 -26.99
N VAL A 391 11.85 -8.91 -26.25
CA VAL A 391 13.17 -8.39 -26.66
C VAL A 391 14.23 -9.49 -26.60
N GLY A 392 14.19 -10.36 -25.58
CA GLY A 392 15.09 -11.48 -25.44
C GLY A 392 15.01 -12.45 -26.60
N PHE A 393 13.80 -12.92 -26.95
CA PHE A 393 13.60 -13.81 -28.10
C PHE A 393 13.91 -13.13 -29.42
N LEU A 394 13.46 -11.89 -29.61
CA LEU A 394 13.71 -11.14 -30.85
C LEU A 394 15.20 -10.89 -31.07
N SER A 395 15.97 -10.54 -30.03
CA SER A 395 17.40 -10.37 -30.14
C SER A 395 18.14 -11.69 -30.36
N PHE A 396 17.79 -12.74 -29.60
CA PHE A 396 18.45 -14.03 -29.70
C PHE A 396 18.19 -14.73 -31.07
N LEU A 397 16.92 -14.88 -31.40
CA LEU A 397 16.54 -15.54 -32.64
C LEU A 397 16.81 -14.67 -33.89
N GLY A 398 16.67 -13.35 -33.74
CA GLY A 398 17.01 -12.42 -34.82
C GLY A 398 18.50 -12.45 -35.15
N LEU A 399 19.41 -12.40 -34.14
CA LEU A 399 20.85 -12.56 -34.35
C LEU A 399 21.18 -13.94 -34.93
N ALA A 400 20.53 -15.00 -34.43
CA ALA A 400 20.72 -16.35 -34.96
C ALA A 400 20.29 -16.43 -36.45
N THR A 401 19.16 -15.80 -36.81
CA THR A 401 18.71 -15.75 -38.20
C THR A 401 19.72 -15.03 -39.10
N LEU A 402 20.28 -13.92 -38.67
CA LEU A 402 21.29 -13.20 -39.46
C LEU A 402 22.58 -14.00 -39.65
N PHE A 403 22.87 -14.93 -38.77
CA PHE A 403 24.12 -15.72 -38.81
C PHE A 403 23.97 -17.07 -39.52
N TYR A 404 22.80 -17.73 -39.40
CA TYR A 404 22.54 -19.09 -39.90
C TYR A 404 21.56 -19.11 -41.10
N ALA A 405 20.95 -17.95 -41.47
CA ALA A 405 20.15 -17.84 -42.69
C ALA A 405 21.06 -17.71 -43.89
#